data_8059a110637993868ccf055f2a3ce230
#
_entry.id   8059a110637993868ccf055f2a3ce230
#
_cell.length_a   1.000
_cell.length_b   1.000
_cell.length_c   1.000
_cell.angle_alpha   90.00
_cell.angle_beta   90.00
_cell.angle_gamma   90.00
#
_symmetry.space_group_name_H-M   'P 1'
#
loop_
_entity.id
_entity.type
_entity.pdbx_description
1 polymer ?
#
loop_
_entity_poly.entity_id
_entity_poly.type
_entity_poly.pdbx_seq_one_letter_code
_entity_poly.pdbx_strand_id
1 'polypeptide(L)'
;PRMTKDGVIVLMHDETIDRTTTGKGKVKDLTYEQLQSYRLKLADGTVTNHTVPSLYDALVAGRGKIFFDLDFLNKVSPKELYDVLKSCGMLDRVFFYTSNNRDVLRNILDYSPAPIPYPQCENEEHADFLSQQPGVMFAQISLSKTLNGGLSTAISSKGLFVSTNMLDMNGYTYDTQMTQGNYTGVDLILSKGINLIQTDHPQLLDTYLKQRGKR
;
A
#
# COMPACT_ATOMS: atom_id res chain seq x y z
N PRO A 1 -4.66 6.81 3.43
CA PRO A 1 -5.93 7.51 3.75
C PRO A 1 -5.69 8.76 4.60
N ARG A 2 -6.69 9.67 4.65
CA ARG A 2 -6.67 10.90 5.46
C ARG A 2 -8.05 11.14 6.06
N MET A 3 -8.10 11.94 7.11
CA MET A 3 -9.34 12.30 7.78
C MET A 3 -9.80 13.70 7.42
N THR A 4 -11.09 13.86 7.11
CA THR A 4 -11.75 15.15 6.90
C THR A 4 -12.03 15.88 8.20
N LYS A 5 -12.43 17.15 8.11
CA LYS A 5 -12.82 17.98 9.26
C LYS A 5 -13.96 17.36 10.10
N ASP A 6 -14.87 16.67 9.46
CA ASP A 6 -16.03 16.03 10.07
C ASP A 6 -15.82 14.53 10.38
N GLY A 7 -14.55 14.06 10.36
CA GLY A 7 -14.16 12.72 10.82
C GLY A 7 -14.37 11.59 9.82
N VAL A 8 -14.62 11.88 8.54
CA VAL A 8 -14.70 10.85 7.51
C VAL A 8 -13.30 10.50 6.99
N ILE A 9 -12.95 9.22 6.98
CA ILE A 9 -11.70 8.75 6.37
C ILE A 9 -11.89 8.63 4.86
N VAL A 10 -11.01 9.29 4.10
CA VAL A 10 -11.04 9.33 2.63
C VAL A 10 -9.75 8.78 2.02
N LEU A 11 -9.82 8.34 0.76
CA LEU A 11 -8.65 7.90 -0.01
C LEU A 11 -7.95 9.12 -0.63
N MET A 12 -7.01 9.68 0.11
CA MET A 12 -6.15 10.76 -0.35
C MET A 12 -4.71 10.51 0.15
N HIS A 13 -3.74 10.55 -0.76
CA HIS A 13 -2.33 10.39 -0.41
C HIS A 13 -1.78 11.66 0.25
N ASP A 14 -1.92 12.78 -0.43
CA ASP A 14 -1.34 14.05 -0.02
C ASP A 14 -2.12 14.70 1.15
N GLU A 15 -1.50 15.63 1.84
CA GLU A 15 -2.17 16.43 2.86
C GLU A 15 -3.23 17.37 2.25
N THR A 16 -2.98 17.83 1.02
CA THR A 16 -3.87 18.72 0.26
C THR A 16 -4.52 17.99 -0.91
N ILE A 17 -5.62 18.55 -1.40
CA ILE A 17 -6.38 18.01 -2.55
C ILE A 17 -5.90 18.57 -3.91
N ASP A 18 -4.94 19.48 -3.92
CA ASP A 18 -4.56 20.32 -5.06
C ASP A 18 -4.06 19.53 -6.26
N ARG A 19 -3.24 18.51 -6.02
CA ARG A 19 -2.59 17.74 -7.09
C ARG A 19 -3.58 16.87 -7.86
N THR A 20 -4.49 16.21 -7.16
CA THR A 20 -5.34 15.15 -7.72
C THR A 20 -6.80 15.53 -7.86
N THR A 21 -7.18 16.76 -7.51
CA THR A 21 -8.56 17.26 -7.68
C THR A 21 -8.61 18.66 -8.33
N THR A 22 -9.82 19.09 -8.67
CA THR A 22 -10.08 20.45 -9.14
C THR A 22 -10.10 21.49 -8.01
N GLY A 23 -10.07 21.05 -6.75
CA GLY A 23 -10.08 21.90 -5.56
C GLY A 23 -8.69 22.24 -5.05
N LYS A 24 -8.67 23.01 -3.97
CA LYS A 24 -7.45 23.38 -3.23
C LYS A 24 -7.71 23.33 -1.73
N GLY A 25 -6.64 23.06 -0.96
CA GLY A 25 -6.67 23.11 0.50
C GLY A 25 -6.39 21.77 1.15
N LYS A 26 -6.30 21.77 2.49
CA LYS A 26 -5.99 20.58 3.26
C LYS A 26 -7.25 19.73 3.48
N VAL A 27 -7.11 18.41 3.38
CA VAL A 27 -8.21 17.46 3.63
C VAL A 27 -8.84 17.69 5.01
N LYS A 28 -8.02 17.88 6.04
CA LYS A 28 -8.48 18.08 7.43
C LYS A 28 -9.30 19.35 7.67
N ASP A 29 -9.25 20.31 6.76
CA ASP A 29 -9.96 21.59 6.87
C ASP A 29 -11.30 21.58 6.11
N LEU A 30 -11.58 20.52 5.35
CA LEU A 30 -12.77 20.32 4.52
C LEU A 30 -13.66 19.22 5.10
N THR A 31 -14.98 19.42 5.06
CA THR A 31 -15.93 18.33 5.33
C THR A 31 -15.98 17.38 4.15
N TYR A 32 -16.48 16.15 4.39
CA TYR A 32 -16.66 15.18 3.31
C TYR A 32 -17.60 15.72 2.21
N GLU A 33 -18.68 16.40 2.58
CA GLU A 33 -19.59 17.04 1.63
C GLU A 33 -18.86 18.09 0.76
N GLN A 34 -18.01 18.93 1.37
CA GLN A 34 -17.20 19.89 0.61
C GLN A 34 -16.25 19.21 -0.37
N LEU A 35 -15.65 18.07 0.01
CA LEU A 35 -14.79 17.28 -0.88
C LEU A 35 -15.56 16.76 -2.10
N GLN A 36 -16.84 16.40 -1.95
CA GLN A 36 -17.67 15.89 -3.05
C GLN A 36 -17.98 16.95 -4.12
N SER A 37 -17.77 18.24 -3.85
CA SER A 37 -17.90 19.30 -4.86
C SER A 37 -16.74 19.33 -5.85
N TYR A 38 -15.60 18.70 -5.55
CA TYR A 38 -14.42 18.66 -6.41
C TYR A 38 -14.33 17.36 -7.19
N ARG A 39 -13.78 17.43 -8.41
CA ARG A 39 -13.58 16.27 -9.29
C ARG A 39 -12.13 15.81 -9.26
N LEU A 40 -11.91 14.50 -9.35
CA LEU A 40 -10.58 13.94 -9.50
C LEU A 40 -9.99 14.30 -10.87
N LYS A 41 -8.67 14.48 -10.90
CA LYS A 41 -7.87 14.70 -12.13
C LYS A 41 -6.93 13.53 -12.35
N LEU A 42 -6.73 13.17 -13.61
CA LEU A 42 -5.65 12.28 -14.04
C LEU A 42 -4.30 13.00 -13.98
N ALA A 43 -3.20 12.26 -14.13
CA ALA A 43 -1.84 12.82 -14.09
C ALA A 43 -1.59 13.89 -15.19
N ASP A 44 -2.26 13.78 -16.34
CA ASP A 44 -2.21 14.75 -17.44
C ASP A 44 -3.09 15.99 -17.22
N GLY A 45 -3.78 16.07 -16.06
CA GLY A 45 -4.69 17.17 -15.71
C GLY A 45 -6.14 17.00 -16.20
N THR A 46 -6.44 15.93 -16.94
CA THR A 46 -7.82 15.66 -17.41
C THR A 46 -8.76 15.49 -16.23
N VAL A 47 -9.83 16.28 -16.19
CA VAL A 47 -10.86 16.23 -15.15
C VAL A 47 -11.80 15.05 -15.41
N THR A 48 -12.03 14.25 -14.39
CA THR A 48 -12.93 13.10 -14.44
C THR A 48 -14.32 13.44 -13.87
N ASN A 49 -15.27 12.52 -13.99
CA ASN A 49 -16.57 12.61 -13.31
C ASN A 49 -16.57 12.03 -11.88
N HIS A 50 -15.42 11.60 -11.39
CA HIS A 50 -15.28 10.99 -10.08
C HIS A 50 -14.91 12.02 -9.01
N THR A 51 -15.28 11.73 -7.77
CA THR A 51 -14.94 12.50 -6.57
C THR A 51 -14.02 11.68 -5.67
N VAL A 52 -13.51 12.28 -4.60
CA VAL A 52 -12.70 11.57 -3.60
C VAL A 52 -13.60 10.59 -2.84
N PRO A 53 -13.35 9.27 -2.93
CA PRO A 53 -14.19 8.29 -2.23
C PRO A 53 -13.88 8.27 -0.74
N SER A 54 -14.88 7.91 0.09
CA SER A 54 -14.61 7.49 1.45
C SER A 54 -13.88 6.15 1.48
N LEU A 55 -13.13 5.90 2.55
CA LEU A 55 -12.51 4.58 2.76
C LEU A 55 -13.59 3.49 2.82
N TYR A 56 -14.70 3.75 3.51
CA TYR A 56 -15.81 2.80 3.61
C TYR A 56 -16.34 2.38 2.24
N ASP A 57 -16.66 3.35 1.38
CA ASP A 57 -17.20 3.07 0.03
C ASP A 57 -16.21 2.28 -0.83
N ALA A 58 -14.92 2.64 -0.76
CA ALA A 58 -13.88 1.93 -1.49
C ALA A 58 -13.73 0.48 -1.02
N LEU A 59 -13.74 0.25 0.29
CA LEU A 59 -13.67 -1.10 0.88
C LEU A 59 -14.87 -1.96 0.48
N VAL A 60 -16.08 -1.38 0.54
CA VAL A 60 -17.31 -2.07 0.12
C VAL A 60 -17.27 -2.43 -1.37
N ALA A 61 -16.81 -1.51 -2.22
CA ALA A 61 -16.70 -1.74 -3.67
C ALA A 61 -15.68 -2.84 -4.02
N GLY A 62 -14.58 -2.94 -3.25
CA GLY A 62 -13.53 -3.95 -3.44
C GLY A 62 -13.75 -5.27 -2.70
N ARG A 63 -14.81 -5.37 -1.88
CA ARG A 63 -15.09 -6.56 -1.06
C ARG A 63 -15.21 -7.83 -1.94
N GLY A 64 -14.47 -8.87 -1.58
CA GLY A 64 -14.44 -10.14 -2.30
C GLY A 64 -13.68 -10.11 -3.63
N LYS A 65 -13.14 -8.96 -4.05
CA LYS A 65 -12.43 -8.79 -5.32
C LYS A 65 -10.92 -8.58 -5.16
N ILE A 66 -10.53 -7.76 -4.18
CA ILE A 66 -9.13 -7.35 -3.97
C ILE A 66 -8.80 -7.31 -2.48
N PHE A 67 -7.49 -7.31 -2.19
CA PHE A 67 -6.94 -6.86 -0.91
C PHE A 67 -6.59 -5.38 -1.00
N PHE A 68 -6.58 -4.71 0.13
CA PHE A 68 -6.17 -3.31 0.23
C PHE A 68 -4.88 -3.19 1.03
N ASP A 69 -3.95 -2.39 0.53
CA ASP A 69 -2.79 -1.93 1.30
C ASP A 69 -3.04 -0.49 1.76
N LEU A 70 -3.11 -0.28 3.07
CA LEU A 70 -3.46 1.01 3.64
C LEU A 70 -2.23 1.68 4.26
N ASP A 71 -1.67 2.64 3.53
CA ASP A 71 -0.70 3.59 4.06
C ASP A 71 -1.42 4.67 4.90
N PHE A 72 -1.35 4.52 6.23
CA PHE A 72 -2.06 5.39 7.17
C PHE A 72 -1.13 6.05 8.22
N LEU A 73 0.12 5.66 8.29
CA LEU A 73 1.06 6.14 9.30
C LEU A 73 1.12 7.68 9.33
N ASN A 74 0.97 8.25 10.53
CA ASN A 74 0.94 9.69 10.77
C ASN A 74 -0.19 10.46 10.03
N LYS A 75 -1.19 9.75 9.51
CA LYS A 75 -2.29 10.34 8.71
C LYS A 75 -3.66 10.11 9.34
N VAL A 76 -3.89 8.91 9.88
CA VAL A 76 -5.12 8.48 10.56
C VAL A 76 -4.74 7.61 11.74
N SER A 77 -5.47 7.66 12.86
CA SER A 77 -5.15 6.79 13.99
C SER A 77 -5.46 5.32 13.66
N PRO A 78 -4.62 4.37 14.13
CA PRO A 78 -4.87 2.94 13.92
C PRO A 78 -6.25 2.51 14.41
N LYS A 79 -6.72 3.09 15.51
CA LYS A 79 -8.04 2.76 16.08
C LYS A 79 -9.19 3.16 15.18
N GLU A 80 -9.18 4.40 14.67
CA GLU A 80 -10.24 4.89 13.77
C GLU A 80 -10.28 4.07 12.48
N LEU A 81 -9.10 3.73 11.93
CA LEU A 81 -8.99 2.87 10.78
C LEU A 81 -9.55 1.47 11.07
N TYR A 82 -9.17 0.88 12.21
CA TYR A 82 -9.67 -0.42 12.65
C TYR A 82 -11.19 -0.43 12.79
N ASP A 83 -11.78 0.60 13.39
CA ASP A 83 -13.23 0.69 13.59
C ASP A 83 -13.98 0.69 12.24
N VAL A 84 -13.49 1.42 11.24
CA VAL A 84 -14.06 1.40 9.88
C VAL A 84 -13.94 0.01 9.26
N LEU A 85 -12.77 -0.63 9.31
CA LEU A 85 -12.58 -1.97 8.76
C LEU A 85 -13.45 -3.02 9.41
N LYS A 86 -13.60 -2.94 10.73
CA LYS A 86 -14.49 -3.83 11.50
C LYS A 86 -15.94 -3.63 11.10
N SER A 87 -16.38 -2.37 10.95
CA SER A 87 -17.76 -2.06 10.57
C SER A 87 -18.17 -2.59 9.21
N CYS A 88 -17.22 -2.67 8.26
CA CYS A 88 -17.45 -3.21 6.92
C CYS A 88 -16.98 -4.66 6.73
N GLY A 89 -16.50 -5.35 7.79
CA GLY A 89 -16.09 -6.76 7.72
C GLY A 89 -14.87 -6.99 6.81
N MET A 90 -13.89 -6.09 6.85
CA MET A 90 -12.73 -6.11 5.94
C MET A 90 -11.38 -6.31 6.64
N LEU A 91 -11.35 -6.69 7.92
CA LEU A 91 -10.11 -6.87 8.69
C LEU A 91 -9.18 -7.94 8.11
N ASP A 92 -9.73 -8.99 7.49
CA ASP A 92 -9.00 -10.09 6.86
C ASP A 92 -8.60 -9.81 5.40
N ARG A 93 -8.87 -8.62 4.90
CA ARG A 93 -8.65 -8.20 3.49
C ARG A 93 -7.82 -6.94 3.34
N VAL A 94 -7.28 -6.45 4.45
CA VAL A 94 -6.54 -5.19 4.48
C VAL A 94 -5.18 -5.39 5.13
N PHE A 95 -4.15 -4.98 4.43
CA PHE A 95 -2.79 -4.90 4.95
C PHE A 95 -2.59 -3.58 5.68
N PHE A 96 -2.15 -3.67 6.93
CA PHE A 96 -1.79 -2.52 7.76
C PHE A 96 -0.28 -2.29 7.66
N TYR A 97 0.11 -1.32 6.86
CA TYR A 97 1.51 -0.92 6.75
C TYR A 97 2.02 -0.35 8.08
N THR A 98 3.03 -0.96 8.67
CA THR A 98 3.56 -0.57 9.98
C THR A 98 4.94 0.08 9.91
N SER A 99 5.50 0.28 8.71
CA SER A 99 6.90 0.66 8.54
C SER A 99 7.83 -0.33 9.28
N ASN A 100 9.01 0.12 9.69
CA ASN A 100 9.91 -0.64 10.56
C ASN A 100 9.66 -0.39 12.06
N ASN A 101 8.52 0.22 12.42
CA ASN A 101 8.21 0.61 13.78
C ASN A 101 7.60 -0.56 14.56
N ARG A 102 8.40 -1.14 15.46
CA ARG A 102 8.01 -2.29 16.29
C ARG A 102 6.84 -1.98 17.23
N ASP A 103 6.71 -0.73 17.71
CA ASP A 103 5.62 -0.37 18.63
C ASP A 103 4.29 -0.22 17.88
N VAL A 104 4.31 0.32 16.66
CA VAL A 104 3.12 0.34 15.79
C VAL A 104 2.68 -1.08 15.46
N LEU A 105 3.63 -1.98 15.14
CA LEU A 105 3.33 -3.39 14.89
C LEU A 105 2.67 -4.05 16.11
N ARG A 106 3.24 -3.88 17.32
CA ARG A 106 2.69 -4.44 18.55
C ARG A 106 1.27 -3.92 18.80
N ASN A 107 1.06 -2.61 18.71
CA ASN A 107 -0.24 -1.99 18.91
C ASN A 107 -1.32 -2.53 17.95
N ILE A 108 -0.94 -2.87 16.71
CA ILE A 108 -1.86 -3.46 15.73
C ILE A 108 -2.17 -4.91 16.08
N LEU A 109 -1.19 -5.67 16.58
CA LEU A 109 -1.39 -7.06 17.00
C LEU A 109 -2.25 -7.21 18.25
N ASP A 110 -2.37 -6.15 19.06
CA ASP A 110 -3.24 -6.12 20.25
C ASP A 110 -4.75 -6.02 19.93
N TYR A 111 -5.12 -5.70 18.67
CA TYR A 111 -6.53 -5.72 18.28
C TYR A 111 -7.07 -7.16 18.17
N SER A 112 -8.39 -7.33 18.43
CA SER A 112 -9.05 -8.64 18.34
C SER A 112 -10.36 -8.53 17.54
N PRO A 113 -10.46 -9.19 16.37
CA PRO A 113 -9.37 -9.87 15.66
C PRO A 113 -8.29 -8.89 15.18
N ALA A 114 -7.04 -9.34 15.15
CA ALA A 114 -5.96 -8.51 14.64
C ALA A 114 -6.08 -8.35 13.12
N PRO A 115 -5.81 -7.14 12.59
CA PRO A 115 -5.68 -6.94 11.14
C PRO A 115 -4.39 -7.59 10.62
N ILE A 116 -4.25 -7.70 9.31
CA ILE A 116 -3.05 -8.27 8.69
C ILE A 116 -1.90 -7.25 8.76
N PRO A 117 -0.84 -7.47 9.55
CA PRO A 117 0.26 -6.53 9.62
C PRO A 117 1.13 -6.61 8.35
N TYR A 118 1.63 -5.46 7.92
CA TYR A 118 2.49 -5.34 6.74
C TYR A 118 3.74 -4.50 7.09
N PRO A 119 4.73 -5.10 7.77
CA PRO A 119 5.92 -4.40 8.22
C PRO A 119 6.95 -4.23 7.12
N GLN A 120 7.76 -3.14 7.22
CA GLN A 120 8.98 -2.97 6.47
C GLN A 120 10.14 -3.65 7.22
N CYS A 121 10.94 -4.43 6.52
CA CYS A 121 12.11 -5.10 7.06
C CYS A 121 13.40 -4.39 6.63
N GLU A 122 14.27 -4.10 7.60
CA GLU A 122 15.49 -3.34 7.37
C GLU A 122 16.77 -4.19 7.26
N ASN A 123 16.81 -5.32 7.95
CA ASN A 123 17.97 -6.21 8.04
C ASN A 123 17.58 -7.61 8.53
N GLU A 124 18.53 -8.51 8.64
CA GLU A 124 18.28 -9.91 9.05
C GLU A 124 17.80 -10.02 10.50
N GLU A 125 18.34 -9.23 11.44
CA GLU A 125 17.85 -9.19 12.84
C GLU A 125 16.37 -8.80 12.88
N HIS A 126 15.98 -7.81 12.05
CA HIS A 126 14.58 -7.42 11.96
C HIS A 126 13.73 -8.53 11.32
N ALA A 127 14.25 -9.28 10.34
CA ALA A 127 13.56 -10.43 9.77
C ALA A 127 13.34 -11.55 10.81
N ASP A 128 14.32 -11.79 11.69
CA ASP A 128 14.19 -12.72 12.83
C ASP A 128 13.06 -12.28 13.76
N PHE A 129 13.06 -11.01 14.14
CA PHE A 129 12.00 -10.46 14.99
C PHE A 129 10.62 -10.61 14.34
N LEU A 130 10.47 -10.25 13.05
CA LEU A 130 9.19 -10.30 12.33
C LEU A 130 8.66 -11.72 12.19
N SER A 131 9.53 -12.70 11.93
CA SER A 131 9.14 -14.11 11.79
C SER A 131 8.56 -14.73 13.07
N GLN A 132 8.82 -14.12 14.21
CA GLN A 132 8.32 -14.55 15.52
C GLN A 132 7.01 -13.86 15.90
N GLN A 133 6.55 -12.86 15.12
CA GLN A 133 5.33 -12.14 15.45
C GLN A 133 4.09 -12.87 14.91
N PRO A 134 3.04 -13.06 15.73
CA PRO A 134 1.82 -13.71 15.27
C PRO A 134 1.16 -12.91 14.12
N GLY A 135 0.70 -13.62 13.09
CA GLY A 135 -0.02 -12.99 11.97
C GLY A 135 0.84 -12.22 10.96
N VAL A 136 2.15 -12.06 11.20
CA VAL A 136 3.06 -11.50 10.20
C VAL A 136 3.35 -12.56 9.16
N MET A 137 2.90 -12.33 7.93
CA MET A 137 3.10 -13.21 6.78
C MET A 137 4.03 -12.59 5.73
N PHE A 138 4.13 -11.27 5.71
CA PHE A 138 4.86 -10.50 4.72
C PHE A 138 5.89 -9.60 5.37
N ALA A 139 6.95 -9.30 4.63
CA ALA A 139 7.89 -8.25 4.96
C ALA A 139 8.23 -7.44 3.70
N GLN A 140 8.03 -6.12 3.77
CA GLN A 140 8.41 -5.22 2.69
C GLN A 140 9.89 -4.85 2.83
N ILE A 141 10.60 -4.83 1.71
CA ILE A 141 11.97 -4.28 1.62
C ILE A 141 12.03 -3.22 0.53
N SER A 142 12.93 -2.24 0.69
CA SER A 142 13.15 -1.24 -0.36
C SER A 142 13.72 -1.88 -1.62
N LEU A 143 13.48 -1.26 -2.79
CA LEU A 143 14.01 -1.74 -4.07
C LEU A 143 15.54 -1.87 -4.04
N SER A 144 16.25 -0.91 -3.44
CA SER A 144 17.71 -0.97 -3.31
C SER A 144 18.20 -2.19 -2.51
N LYS A 145 17.51 -2.54 -1.41
CA LYS A 145 17.82 -3.74 -0.63
C LYS A 145 17.46 -5.02 -1.39
N THR A 146 16.39 -4.98 -2.19
CA THR A 146 16.03 -6.08 -3.08
C THR A 146 17.15 -6.40 -4.07
N LEU A 147 17.69 -5.37 -4.70
CA LEU A 147 18.68 -5.55 -5.77
C LEU A 147 20.08 -5.85 -5.26
N ASN A 148 20.49 -5.24 -4.16
CA ASN A 148 21.90 -5.22 -3.71
C ASN A 148 22.23 -6.21 -2.59
N GLY A 149 21.25 -6.95 -2.04
CA GLY A 149 21.50 -7.80 -0.90
C GLY A 149 20.80 -9.16 -0.91
N GLY A 150 21.19 -10.00 0.03
CA GLY A 150 20.56 -11.30 0.32
C GLY A 150 19.33 -11.21 1.24
N LEU A 151 18.87 -10.00 1.57
CA LEU A 151 17.81 -9.82 2.58
C LEU A 151 16.49 -10.50 2.18
N SER A 152 16.12 -10.50 0.88
CA SER A 152 14.96 -11.24 0.40
C SER A 152 15.05 -12.74 0.67
N THR A 153 16.23 -13.32 0.43
CA THR A 153 16.50 -14.75 0.73
C THR A 153 16.45 -15.01 2.22
N ALA A 154 17.04 -14.13 3.04
CA ALA A 154 17.02 -14.26 4.50
C ALA A 154 15.58 -14.22 5.05
N ILE A 155 14.73 -13.32 4.55
CA ILE A 155 13.31 -13.22 4.92
C ILE A 155 12.56 -14.49 4.51
N SER A 156 12.74 -14.92 3.24
CA SER A 156 12.05 -16.11 2.72
C SER A 156 12.44 -17.39 3.47
N SER A 157 13.72 -17.52 3.90
CA SER A 157 14.18 -18.67 4.68
C SER A 157 13.51 -18.80 6.06
N LYS A 158 12.90 -17.70 6.55
CA LYS A 158 12.12 -17.65 7.80
C LYS A 158 10.61 -17.88 7.58
N GLY A 159 10.20 -18.23 6.36
CA GLY A 159 8.80 -18.52 6.02
C GLY A 159 7.95 -17.30 5.73
N LEU A 160 8.54 -16.12 5.59
CA LEU A 160 7.82 -14.90 5.24
C LEU A 160 7.84 -14.65 3.74
N PHE A 161 6.74 -14.13 3.20
CA PHE A 161 6.69 -13.59 1.85
C PHE A 161 7.38 -12.23 1.77
N VAL A 162 8.04 -11.96 0.67
CA VAL A 162 8.78 -10.71 0.47
C VAL A 162 8.07 -9.83 -0.54
N SER A 163 7.94 -8.57 -0.21
CA SER A 163 7.40 -7.54 -1.09
C SER A 163 8.40 -6.41 -1.31
N THR A 164 8.26 -5.73 -2.44
CA THR A 164 9.01 -4.52 -2.76
C THR A 164 8.15 -3.56 -3.58
N ASN A 165 8.51 -2.28 -3.59
CA ASN A 165 7.96 -1.35 -4.57
C ASN A 165 8.87 -1.26 -5.79
N MET A 166 8.27 -1.04 -6.97
CA MET A 166 8.97 -0.82 -8.24
C MET A 166 8.75 0.60 -8.77
N LEU A 167 8.11 1.45 -7.97
CA LEU A 167 7.79 2.83 -8.32
C LEU A 167 9.04 3.62 -8.71
N ASP A 168 8.88 4.54 -9.64
CA ASP A 168 9.97 5.40 -10.09
C ASP A 168 10.40 6.35 -8.97
N MET A 169 11.51 5.99 -8.31
CA MET A 169 12.08 6.74 -7.20
C MET A 169 13.56 6.40 -6.98
N ASN A 170 14.29 7.29 -6.35
CA ASN A 170 15.68 7.07 -5.95
C ASN A 170 16.60 6.65 -7.12
N GLY A 171 16.35 7.16 -8.34
CA GLY A 171 17.12 6.84 -9.53
C GLY A 171 16.70 5.56 -10.26
N TYR A 172 15.74 4.80 -9.73
CA TYR A 172 15.12 3.67 -10.42
C TYR A 172 13.94 4.15 -11.27
N THR A 173 13.78 3.58 -12.45
CA THR A 173 12.73 3.93 -13.43
C THR A 173 12.05 2.69 -14.00
N TYR A 174 12.03 1.60 -13.25
CA TYR A 174 11.53 0.31 -13.74
C TYR A 174 10.04 0.33 -14.06
N ASP A 175 9.26 1.12 -13.34
CA ASP A 175 7.83 1.25 -13.57
C ASP A 175 7.58 1.97 -14.91
N THR A 176 8.26 3.10 -15.18
CA THR A 176 8.23 3.76 -16.50
C THR A 176 8.80 2.87 -17.61
N GLN A 177 9.91 2.16 -17.38
CA GLN A 177 10.47 1.25 -18.39
C GLN A 177 9.49 0.17 -18.82
N MET A 178 8.70 -0.36 -17.88
CA MET A 178 7.65 -1.33 -18.17
C MET A 178 6.60 -0.77 -19.14
N THR A 179 6.23 0.51 -19.06
CA THR A 179 5.29 1.15 -20.00
C THR A 179 5.86 1.24 -21.43
N GLN A 180 7.18 1.20 -21.56
CA GLN A 180 7.91 1.21 -22.84
C GLN A 180 8.23 -0.21 -23.36
N GLY A 181 7.67 -1.25 -22.71
CA GLY A 181 7.88 -2.65 -23.07
C GLY A 181 9.19 -3.25 -22.56
N ASN A 182 9.93 -2.53 -21.71
CA ASN A 182 11.15 -3.04 -21.09
C ASN A 182 10.85 -3.61 -19.70
N TYR A 183 10.83 -4.93 -19.59
CA TYR A 183 10.54 -5.68 -18.35
C TYR A 183 11.78 -6.17 -17.61
N THR A 184 12.98 -5.73 -18.00
CA THR A 184 14.24 -6.18 -17.37
C THR A 184 14.25 -5.94 -15.86
N GLY A 185 13.71 -4.80 -15.39
CA GLY A 185 13.56 -4.52 -13.95
C GLY A 185 12.64 -5.49 -13.24
N VAL A 186 11.53 -5.87 -13.87
CA VAL A 186 10.59 -6.87 -13.33
C VAL A 186 11.27 -8.23 -13.21
N ASP A 187 11.97 -8.68 -14.25
CA ASP A 187 12.70 -9.96 -14.25
C ASP A 187 13.78 -9.98 -13.16
N LEU A 188 14.49 -8.87 -12.99
CA LEU A 188 15.51 -8.75 -11.95
C LEU A 188 14.88 -8.84 -10.55
N ILE A 189 13.78 -8.14 -10.29
CA ILE A 189 13.04 -8.21 -9.02
C ILE A 189 12.56 -9.64 -8.77
N LEU A 190 11.95 -10.29 -9.75
CA LEU A 190 11.47 -11.67 -9.64
C LEU A 190 12.61 -12.66 -9.36
N SER A 191 13.80 -12.45 -9.95
CA SER A 191 14.98 -13.28 -9.72
C SER A 191 15.48 -13.23 -8.28
N LYS A 192 15.09 -12.21 -7.51
CA LYS A 192 15.41 -12.04 -6.09
C LYS A 192 14.39 -12.70 -5.15
N GLY A 193 13.44 -13.47 -5.68
CA GLY A 193 12.45 -14.20 -4.87
C GLY A 193 11.34 -13.31 -4.31
N ILE A 194 11.06 -12.18 -4.94
CA ILE A 194 9.97 -11.29 -4.53
C ILE A 194 8.61 -11.89 -4.91
N ASN A 195 7.68 -11.87 -3.95
CA ASN A 195 6.33 -12.45 -4.09
C ASN A 195 5.25 -11.40 -4.40
N LEU A 196 5.47 -10.14 -3.98
CA LEU A 196 4.52 -9.05 -4.15
C LEU A 196 5.26 -7.79 -4.62
N ILE A 197 4.78 -7.18 -5.70
CA ILE A 197 5.38 -5.98 -6.31
C ILE A 197 4.36 -4.86 -6.33
N GLN A 198 4.69 -3.71 -5.76
CA GLN A 198 3.92 -2.48 -5.89
C GLN A 198 4.34 -1.75 -7.16
N THR A 199 3.35 -1.36 -7.99
CA THR A 199 3.53 -0.66 -9.27
C THR A 199 2.37 0.30 -9.53
N ASP A 200 2.61 1.38 -10.28
CA ASP A 200 1.57 2.28 -10.80
C ASP A 200 0.86 1.69 -12.04
N HIS A 201 1.40 0.60 -12.62
CA HIS A 201 0.90 -0.05 -13.84
C HIS A 201 0.49 -1.52 -13.62
N PRO A 202 -0.44 -1.83 -12.69
CA PRO A 202 -0.74 -3.20 -12.29
C PRO A 202 -1.26 -4.07 -13.43
N GLN A 203 -1.99 -3.50 -14.41
CA GLN A 203 -2.50 -4.26 -15.55
C GLN A 203 -1.38 -4.75 -16.48
N LEU A 204 -0.34 -3.91 -16.68
CA LEU A 204 0.83 -4.29 -17.49
C LEU A 204 1.62 -5.39 -16.79
N LEU A 205 1.87 -5.23 -15.49
CA LEU A 205 2.58 -6.22 -14.69
C LEU A 205 1.80 -7.55 -14.67
N ASP A 206 0.49 -7.51 -14.44
CA ASP A 206 -0.37 -8.71 -14.42
C ASP A 206 -0.31 -9.46 -15.77
N THR A 207 -0.40 -8.74 -16.88
CA THR A 207 -0.32 -9.32 -18.23
C THR A 207 1.04 -10.00 -18.44
N TYR A 208 2.12 -9.32 -18.07
CA TYR A 208 3.47 -9.85 -18.19
C TYR A 208 3.69 -11.10 -17.34
N LEU A 209 3.24 -11.10 -16.08
CA LEU A 209 3.36 -12.25 -15.18
C LEU A 209 2.59 -13.47 -15.68
N LYS A 210 1.38 -13.26 -16.21
CA LYS A 210 0.56 -14.33 -16.81
C LYS A 210 1.26 -14.98 -18.02
N GLN A 211 1.86 -14.18 -18.90
CA GLN A 211 2.62 -14.70 -20.05
C GLN A 211 3.82 -15.55 -19.63
N ARG A 212 4.36 -15.32 -18.45
CA ARG A 212 5.48 -16.08 -17.87
C ARG A 212 5.06 -17.24 -16.97
N GLY A 213 3.77 -17.50 -16.80
CA GLY A 213 3.28 -18.53 -15.89
C GLY A 213 3.61 -18.26 -14.42
N LYS A 214 3.74 -16.98 -14.04
CA LYS A 214 4.08 -16.54 -12.67
C LYS A 214 2.85 -16.10 -11.87
N ARG A 215 1.65 -16.20 -12.46
CA ARG A 215 0.38 -15.85 -11.82
C ARG A 215 -0.73 -16.80 -12.26
#